data_87045631df3ed69e8a5dcd92bad2397e
#
_entry.id   87045631df3ed69e8a5dcd92bad2397e
#
_cell.length_a   1.000
_cell.length_b   1.000
_cell.length_c   1.000
_cell.angle_alpha   90.00
_cell.angle_beta   90.00
_cell.angle_gamma   90.00
#
_symmetry.space_group_name_H-M   'P 1'
#
loop_
_entity.id
_entity.type
_entity.pdbx_description
1 polymer ?
#
loop_
_entity_poly.entity_id
_entity_poly.type
_entity_poly.pdbx_seq_one_letter_code
_entity_poly.pdbx_strand_id
1 'polypeptide(L)'
;EAAFQERFLFKPYTDMELSTQILLKESVKRGISFRIMDRRENFIELSKKDNTQYVKQATKTSKDQYVSVLIMENKSVTKQILKRNRIQTPEGEEFFEIETAIEALNRWINKPLVIKPKSTNFGLGISIFPDGANKESLVQGLEIAFREDSAILIEPFIKGKEYRFLVMGDETIAVLHRVAAN
;
A
#
# COMPACT_ATOMS: atom_id res chain seq x y z
N GLU A 1 7.46 -22.12 -1.41
CA GLU A 1 7.61 -20.64 -1.16
C GLU A 1 9.07 -20.28 -0.83
N ALA A 2 9.73 -20.96 0.11
CA ALA A 2 11.13 -20.70 0.49
C ALA A 2 12.09 -20.80 -0.70
N ALA A 3 12.01 -21.86 -1.50
CA ALA A 3 12.85 -22.06 -2.70
C ALA A 3 12.63 -21.00 -3.78
N PHE A 4 11.41 -20.44 -3.88
CA PHE A 4 11.12 -19.34 -4.79
C PHE A 4 11.76 -18.04 -4.32
N GLN A 5 11.73 -17.76 -3.02
CA GLN A 5 12.34 -16.55 -2.45
C GLN A 5 13.88 -16.61 -2.55
N GLU A 6 14.53 -17.75 -2.28
CA GLU A 6 15.98 -17.90 -2.40
C GLU A 6 16.53 -17.51 -3.77
N ARG A 7 15.76 -17.73 -4.83
CA ARG A 7 16.12 -17.34 -6.20
C ARG A 7 16.37 -15.84 -6.36
N PHE A 8 15.70 -15.02 -5.56
CA PHE A 8 15.77 -13.58 -5.66
C PHE A 8 16.74 -12.97 -4.64
N LEU A 9 17.17 -13.72 -3.63
CA LEU A 9 18.11 -13.23 -2.64
C LEU A 9 19.44 -12.80 -3.27
N PHE A 10 19.97 -11.70 -2.76
CA PHE A 10 21.30 -11.20 -3.09
C PHE A 10 22.15 -11.24 -1.83
N LYS A 11 22.94 -12.34 -1.66
CA LYS A 11 23.59 -12.74 -0.41
C LYS A 11 24.26 -11.63 0.41
N PRO A 12 25.03 -10.68 -0.13
CA PRO A 12 25.61 -9.62 0.68
C PRO A 12 24.60 -8.63 1.28
N TYR A 13 23.32 -8.70 0.88
CA TYR A 13 22.28 -7.71 1.16
C TYR A 13 20.97 -8.32 1.66
N THR A 14 21.02 -9.51 2.28
CA THR A 14 19.81 -10.24 2.73
C THR A 14 19.07 -9.59 3.89
N ASP A 15 19.68 -8.62 4.53
CA ASP A 15 19.10 -7.76 5.57
C ASP A 15 18.30 -6.57 5.00
N MET A 16 18.40 -6.32 3.69
CA MET A 16 17.61 -5.30 2.98
C MET A 16 16.31 -5.89 2.44
N GLU A 17 15.34 -5.03 2.15
CA GLU A 17 14.08 -5.46 1.53
C GLU A 17 14.33 -6.24 0.22
N LEU A 18 13.53 -7.27 -0.02
CA LEU A 18 13.67 -8.12 -1.20
C LEU A 18 13.61 -7.33 -2.51
N SER A 19 12.76 -6.31 -2.58
CA SER A 19 12.65 -5.40 -3.73
C SER A 19 13.97 -4.69 -4.02
N THR A 20 14.65 -4.20 -2.99
CA THR A 20 15.97 -3.56 -3.10
C THR A 20 17.03 -4.57 -3.52
N GLN A 21 17.04 -5.77 -2.95
CA GLN A 21 17.98 -6.85 -3.36
C GLN A 21 17.82 -7.20 -4.84
N ILE A 22 16.58 -7.31 -5.34
CA ILE A 22 16.29 -7.58 -6.76
C ILE A 22 16.84 -6.46 -7.65
N LEU A 23 16.61 -5.20 -7.25
CA LEU A 23 17.10 -4.04 -7.99
C LEU A 23 18.64 -4.02 -8.04
N LEU A 24 19.32 -4.26 -6.92
CA LEU A 24 20.79 -4.33 -6.86
C LEU A 24 21.33 -5.45 -7.74
N LYS A 25 20.72 -6.64 -7.66
CA LYS A 25 21.10 -7.81 -8.46
C LYS A 25 20.97 -7.55 -9.97
N GLU A 26 19.89 -6.87 -10.36
CA GLU A 26 19.66 -6.50 -11.74
C GLU A 26 20.60 -5.38 -12.22
N SER A 27 20.93 -4.44 -11.33
CA SER A 27 21.92 -3.39 -11.60
C SER A 27 23.28 -3.97 -11.95
N VAL A 28 23.75 -4.95 -11.17
CA VAL A 28 25.02 -5.65 -11.45
C VAL A 28 25.01 -6.29 -12.84
N LYS A 29 23.94 -7.00 -13.20
CA LYS A 29 23.81 -7.63 -14.53
C LYS A 29 23.86 -6.63 -15.69
N ARG A 30 23.36 -5.39 -15.45
CA ARG A 30 23.32 -4.32 -16.45
C ARG A 30 24.57 -3.42 -16.45
N GLY A 31 25.56 -3.74 -15.64
CA GLY A 31 26.76 -2.91 -15.48
C GLY A 31 26.44 -1.53 -14.90
N ILE A 32 25.47 -1.46 -14.00
CA ILE A 32 25.13 -0.26 -13.21
C ILE A 32 25.85 -0.42 -11.87
N SER A 33 26.71 0.53 -11.54
CA SER A 33 27.35 0.62 -10.23
C SER A 33 26.34 1.06 -9.18
N PHE A 34 26.53 0.61 -7.94
CA PHE A 34 25.68 1.06 -6.85
C PHE A 34 26.48 1.33 -5.57
N ARG A 35 25.91 2.15 -4.71
CA ARG A 35 26.39 2.40 -3.35
C ARG A 35 25.22 2.37 -2.39
N ILE A 36 25.39 1.68 -1.25
CA ILE A 36 24.39 1.70 -0.17
C ILE A 36 24.59 2.99 0.62
N MET A 37 23.58 3.85 0.61
CA MET A 37 23.57 5.12 1.34
C MET A 37 23.07 4.92 2.78
N ASP A 38 21.96 4.20 2.92
CA ASP A 38 21.42 3.77 4.21
C ASP A 38 20.80 2.39 4.06
N ARG A 39 21.36 1.42 4.78
CA ARG A 39 20.99 0.02 4.68
C ARG A 39 19.62 -0.25 5.33
N ARG A 40 19.33 0.38 6.45
CA ARG A 40 18.07 0.21 7.18
C ARG A 40 16.91 0.82 6.42
N GLU A 41 17.11 2.01 5.87
CA GLU A 41 16.14 2.75 5.08
C GLU A 41 16.03 2.26 3.63
N ASN A 42 16.83 1.27 3.21
CA ASN A 42 16.90 0.80 1.83
C ASN A 42 17.19 1.93 0.84
N PHE A 43 18.08 2.86 1.22
CA PHE A 43 18.47 3.99 0.41
C PHE A 43 19.74 3.67 -0.36
N ILE A 44 19.68 3.75 -1.69
CA ILE A 44 20.78 3.39 -2.58
C ILE A 44 21.05 4.48 -3.62
N GLU A 45 22.28 4.54 -4.05
CA GLU A 45 22.71 5.31 -5.22
C GLU A 45 23.03 4.33 -6.36
N LEU A 46 22.51 4.61 -7.54
CA LEU A 46 22.79 3.87 -8.78
C LEU A 46 23.50 4.78 -9.76
N SER A 47 24.60 4.33 -10.33
CA SER A 47 25.42 5.15 -11.25
C SER A 47 25.77 4.37 -12.51
N LYS A 48 25.62 5.03 -13.67
CA LYS A 48 26.09 4.51 -14.96
C LYS A 48 26.53 5.68 -15.84
N LYS A 49 27.83 5.69 -16.23
CA LYS A 49 28.45 6.84 -16.90
C LYS A 49 28.23 8.10 -16.06
N ASP A 50 27.75 9.16 -16.67
CA ASP A 50 27.49 10.46 -16.03
C ASP A 50 26.10 10.57 -15.37
N ASN A 51 25.33 9.49 -15.34
CA ASN A 51 23.99 9.47 -14.75
C ASN A 51 24.02 8.81 -13.37
N THR A 52 23.59 9.55 -12.36
CA THR A 52 23.43 9.08 -10.99
C THR A 52 22.00 9.28 -10.55
N GLN A 53 21.42 8.25 -9.93
CA GLN A 53 20.05 8.23 -9.41
C GLN A 53 20.05 7.77 -7.96
N TYR A 54 19.24 8.41 -7.14
CA TYR A 54 18.97 7.98 -5.78
C TYR A 54 17.63 7.26 -5.71
N VAL A 55 17.60 6.09 -5.08
CA VAL A 55 16.42 5.25 -5.01
C VAL A 55 16.19 4.81 -3.57
N LYS A 56 14.95 4.95 -3.10
CA LYS A 56 14.52 4.45 -1.80
C LYS A 56 13.50 3.33 -2.00
N GLN A 57 13.71 2.19 -1.31
CA GLN A 57 12.79 1.04 -1.31
C GLN A 57 12.42 0.56 -2.71
N ALA A 58 13.36 0.62 -3.66
CA ALA A 58 13.24 0.23 -5.06
C ALA A 58 12.12 0.90 -5.88
N THR A 59 11.30 1.75 -5.29
CA THR A 59 10.12 2.35 -5.94
C THR A 59 10.07 3.87 -5.90
N LYS A 60 10.84 4.51 -5.02
CA LYS A 60 10.90 5.98 -4.90
C LYS A 60 12.22 6.47 -5.49
N THR A 61 12.14 7.35 -6.47
CA THR A 61 13.29 7.85 -7.23
C THR A 61 13.38 9.38 -7.16
N SER A 62 14.49 9.94 -7.64
CA SER A 62 14.64 11.39 -7.77
C SER A 62 13.68 12.04 -8.78
N LYS A 63 12.93 11.24 -9.54
CA LYS A 63 11.90 11.72 -10.48
C LYS A 63 10.51 11.79 -9.86
N ASP A 64 10.32 11.21 -8.68
CA ASP A 64 9.05 11.29 -7.97
C ASP A 64 8.93 12.64 -7.27
N GLN A 65 7.77 13.26 -7.44
CA GLN A 65 7.48 14.51 -6.73
C GLN A 65 7.09 14.22 -5.28
N TYR A 66 7.65 14.94 -4.35
CA TYR A 66 7.38 14.76 -2.91
C TYR A 66 5.88 14.83 -2.57
N VAL A 67 5.17 15.79 -3.14
CA VAL A 67 3.72 15.95 -2.92
C VAL A 67 2.94 14.74 -3.44
N SER A 68 3.36 14.14 -4.57
CA SER A 68 2.71 12.94 -5.11
C SER A 68 2.80 11.75 -4.16
N VAL A 69 3.94 11.59 -3.48
CA VAL A 69 4.12 10.55 -2.46
C VAL A 69 3.16 10.78 -1.30
N LEU A 70 3.06 12.00 -0.77
CA LEU A 70 2.14 12.35 0.32
C LEU A 70 0.67 12.14 -0.06
N ILE A 71 0.30 12.45 -1.30
CA ILE A 71 -1.04 12.18 -1.84
C ILE A 71 -1.34 10.68 -1.80
N MET A 72 -0.42 9.85 -2.28
CA MET A 72 -0.60 8.39 -2.31
C MET A 72 -0.72 7.76 -0.92
N GLU A 73 -0.05 8.32 0.07
CA GLU A 73 -0.13 7.88 1.47
C GLU A 73 -1.46 8.27 2.13
N ASN A 74 -2.12 9.33 1.66
CA ASN A 74 -3.40 9.80 2.18
C ASN A 74 -4.58 9.26 1.35
N LYS A 75 -5.23 8.20 1.84
CA LYS A 75 -6.34 7.53 1.14
C LYS A 75 -7.51 8.47 0.78
N SER A 76 -7.82 9.43 1.65
CA SER A 76 -8.91 10.39 1.42
C SER A 76 -8.57 11.38 0.31
N VAL A 77 -7.35 11.91 0.30
CA VAL A 77 -6.89 12.83 -0.76
C VAL A 77 -6.76 12.09 -2.09
N THR A 78 -6.19 10.88 -2.08
CA THR A 78 -6.13 10.03 -3.29
C THR A 78 -7.50 9.82 -3.91
N LYS A 79 -8.52 9.46 -3.11
CA LYS A 79 -9.90 9.29 -3.59
C LYS A 79 -10.46 10.54 -4.22
N GLN A 80 -10.23 11.72 -3.61
CA GLN A 80 -10.72 12.99 -4.17
C GLN A 80 -10.11 13.25 -5.55
N ILE A 81 -8.79 12.98 -5.71
CA ILE A 81 -8.10 13.16 -6.99
C ILE A 81 -8.63 12.16 -8.03
N LEU A 82 -8.80 10.89 -7.65
CA LEU A 82 -9.34 9.87 -8.54
C LEU A 82 -10.76 10.23 -9.01
N LYS A 83 -11.65 10.66 -8.09
CA LYS A 83 -13.02 11.12 -8.42
C LYS A 83 -13.02 12.30 -9.40
N ARG A 84 -12.14 13.29 -9.20
CA ARG A 84 -11.98 14.42 -10.12
C ARG A 84 -11.59 13.96 -11.53
N ASN A 85 -10.84 12.88 -11.63
CA ASN A 85 -10.44 12.26 -12.91
C ASN A 85 -11.43 11.20 -13.39
N ARG A 86 -12.66 11.13 -12.84
CA ARG A 86 -13.72 10.19 -13.22
C ARG A 86 -13.34 8.70 -13.01
N ILE A 87 -12.41 8.44 -12.12
CA ILE A 87 -12.05 7.08 -11.71
C ILE A 87 -12.93 6.71 -10.52
N GLN A 88 -13.63 5.60 -10.64
CA GLN A 88 -14.50 5.10 -9.57
C GLN A 88 -13.67 4.68 -8.36
N THR A 89 -14.13 5.08 -7.18
CA THR A 89 -13.57 4.66 -5.90
C THR A 89 -14.70 4.22 -4.97
N PRO A 90 -14.45 3.31 -4.03
CA PRO A 90 -15.45 2.98 -3.02
C PRO A 90 -15.88 4.25 -2.29
N GLU A 91 -17.17 4.47 -2.18
CA GLU A 91 -17.70 5.59 -1.39
C GLU A 91 -17.63 5.20 0.08
N GLY A 92 -16.86 5.95 0.85
CA GLY A 92 -16.67 5.69 2.26
C GLY A 92 -16.73 6.97 3.06
N GLU A 93 -16.87 6.80 4.36
CA GLU A 93 -16.92 7.88 5.33
C GLU A 93 -15.74 7.77 6.27
N GLU A 94 -15.22 8.93 6.63
CA GLU A 94 -14.09 9.08 7.55
C GLU A 94 -14.60 9.49 8.93
N PHE A 95 -14.06 8.86 9.97
CA PHE A 95 -14.39 9.13 11.37
C PHE A 95 -13.13 9.35 12.18
N PHE A 96 -13.19 10.30 13.10
CA PHE A 96 -12.12 10.66 14.02
C PHE A 96 -12.45 10.30 15.48
N GLU A 97 -13.72 9.96 15.75
CA GLU A 97 -14.23 9.62 17.07
C GLU A 97 -15.06 8.35 16.97
N ILE A 98 -14.85 7.43 17.92
CA ILE A 98 -15.49 6.12 17.89
C ILE A 98 -17.01 6.23 18.10
N GLU A 99 -17.46 7.19 18.88
CA GLU A 99 -18.88 7.42 19.17
C GLU A 99 -19.64 7.78 17.88
N THR A 100 -19.13 8.71 17.10
CA THR A 100 -19.73 9.11 15.83
C THR A 100 -19.70 7.98 14.80
N ALA A 101 -18.65 7.16 14.81
CA ALA A 101 -18.57 5.97 13.97
C ALA A 101 -19.61 4.92 14.37
N ILE A 102 -19.82 4.68 15.70
CA ILE A 102 -20.84 3.75 16.21
C ILE A 102 -22.25 4.20 15.79
N GLU A 103 -22.56 5.49 15.89
CA GLU A 103 -23.86 6.02 15.44
C GLU A 103 -24.08 5.76 13.95
N ALA A 104 -23.03 5.95 13.14
CA ALA A 104 -23.07 5.70 11.71
C ALA A 104 -23.26 4.22 11.34
N LEU A 105 -22.88 3.26 12.22
CA LEU A 105 -23.02 1.82 11.94
C LEU A 105 -24.46 1.37 11.67
N ASN A 106 -25.47 2.06 12.18
CA ASN A 106 -26.88 1.65 11.99
C ASN A 106 -27.26 1.49 10.50
N ARG A 107 -26.62 2.23 9.60
CA ARG A 107 -26.85 2.11 8.14
C ARG A 107 -26.03 1.00 7.47
N TRP A 108 -25.09 0.41 8.21
CA TRP A 108 -24.17 -0.62 7.73
C TRP A 108 -24.47 -2.02 8.28
N ILE A 109 -25.34 -2.15 9.28
CA ILE A 109 -25.72 -3.44 9.86
C ILE A 109 -26.20 -4.38 8.75
N ASN A 110 -25.67 -5.61 8.73
CA ASN A 110 -25.96 -6.65 7.75
C ASN A 110 -25.65 -6.28 6.29
N LYS A 111 -24.83 -5.25 6.05
CA LYS A 111 -24.36 -4.89 4.72
C LYS A 111 -22.87 -5.21 4.57
N PRO A 112 -22.44 -5.64 3.37
CA PRO A 112 -21.01 -5.85 3.10
C PRO A 112 -20.20 -4.56 3.26
N LEU A 113 -19.21 -4.58 4.15
CA LEU A 113 -18.37 -3.42 4.41
C LEU A 113 -16.94 -3.77 4.82
N VAL A 114 -16.09 -2.75 4.80
CA VAL A 114 -14.72 -2.77 5.32
C VAL A 114 -14.55 -1.62 6.30
N ILE A 115 -13.98 -1.90 7.45
CA ILE A 115 -13.54 -0.92 8.43
C ILE A 115 -12.01 -0.95 8.43
N LYS A 116 -11.38 0.20 8.27
CA LYS A 116 -9.91 0.26 8.17
C LYS A 116 -9.34 1.57 8.70
N PRO A 117 -8.13 1.55 9.25
CA PRO A 117 -7.37 2.76 9.56
C PRO A 117 -7.10 3.58 8.28
N LYS A 118 -7.01 4.89 8.43
CA LYS A 118 -6.75 5.82 7.31
C LYS A 118 -5.32 5.72 6.80
N SER A 119 -4.34 5.63 7.69
CA SER A 119 -2.91 5.81 7.36
C SER A 119 -2.08 4.54 7.47
N THR A 120 -2.62 3.42 7.97
CA THR A 120 -1.84 2.18 8.15
C THR A 120 -1.59 1.45 6.83
N ASN A 121 -0.50 0.68 6.83
CA ASN A 121 -0.09 -0.19 5.73
C ASN A 121 -0.16 -1.67 6.16
N PHE A 122 0.08 -2.58 5.22
CA PHE A 122 0.17 -4.03 5.44
C PHE A 122 -1.08 -4.70 6.03
N GLY A 123 -2.23 -4.05 5.96
CA GLY A 123 -3.50 -4.63 6.43
C GLY A 123 -3.72 -4.54 7.95
N LEU A 124 -2.88 -3.80 8.68
CA LEU A 124 -3.05 -3.60 10.11
C LEU A 124 -4.36 -2.86 10.41
N GLY A 125 -5.12 -3.39 11.37
CA GLY A 125 -6.38 -2.79 11.82
C GLY A 125 -7.54 -2.89 10.84
N ILE A 126 -7.44 -3.67 9.76
CA ILE A 126 -8.51 -3.84 8.77
C ILE A 126 -9.46 -4.96 9.20
N SER A 127 -10.75 -4.66 9.27
CA SER A 127 -11.82 -5.64 9.44
C SER A 127 -12.68 -5.69 8.17
N ILE A 128 -12.89 -6.89 7.63
CA ILE A 128 -13.65 -7.12 6.39
C ILE A 128 -14.87 -7.96 6.69
N PHE A 129 -16.05 -7.48 6.33
CA PHE A 129 -17.34 -8.14 6.50
C PHE A 129 -18.01 -8.32 5.13
N PRO A 130 -17.63 -9.36 4.37
CA PRO A 130 -18.06 -9.53 2.97
C PRO A 130 -19.56 -9.87 2.86
N ASP A 131 -20.14 -10.47 3.89
CA ASP A 131 -21.56 -10.84 3.94
C ASP A 131 -22.36 -9.93 4.92
N GLY A 132 -21.73 -8.87 5.42
CA GLY A 132 -22.27 -8.04 6.49
C GLY A 132 -22.02 -8.63 7.87
N ALA A 133 -22.38 -7.88 8.91
CA ALA A 133 -22.28 -8.32 10.30
C ALA A 133 -23.32 -7.63 11.19
N ASN A 134 -23.52 -8.17 12.40
CA ASN A 134 -24.30 -7.52 13.44
C ASN A 134 -23.55 -6.33 14.05
N LYS A 135 -24.25 -5.54 14.85
CA LYS A 135 -23.71 -4.31 15.43
C LYS A 135 -22.49 -4.58 16.32
N GLU A 136 -22.53 -5.64 17.12
CA GLU A 136 -21.46 -5.99 18.06
C GLU A 136 -20.14 -6.27 17.32
N SER A 137 -20.20 -7.08 16.27
CA SER A 137 -19.03 -7.39 15.44
C SER A 137 -18.49 -6.14 14.72
N LEU A 138 -19.36 -5.24 14.28
CA LEU A 138 -18.95 -3.99 13.64
C LEU A 138 -18.27 -3.05 14.65
N VAL A 139 -18.77 -2.96 15.88
CA VAL A 139 -18.15 -2.18 16.97
C VAL A 139 -16.75 -2.72 17.27
N GLN A 140 -16.58 -4.05 17.37
CA GLN A 140 -15.25 -4.65 17.52
C GLN A 140 -14.30 -4.28 16.37
N GLY A 141 -14.80 -4.26 15.14
CA GLY A 141 -14.04 -3.80 13.98
C GLY A 141 -13.59 -2.33 14.08
N LEU A 142 -14.46 -1.45 14.62
CA LEU A 142 -14.09 -0.05 14.89
C LEU A 142 -13.01 0.04 15.96
N GLU A 143 -13.15 -0.68 17.07
CA GLU A 143 -12.16 -0.69 18.15
C GLU A 143 -10.78 -1.14 17.65
N ILE A 144 -10.74 -2.19 16.82
CA ILE A 144 -9.50 -2.67 16.20
C ILE A 144 -8.88 -1.57 15.34
N ALA A 145 -9.66 -0.89 14.51
CA ALA A 145 -9.15 0.15 13.63
C ALA A 145 -8.66 1.39 14.38
N PHE A 146 -9.40 1.85 15.41
CA PHE A 146 -9.02 3.00 16.24
C PHE A 146 -7.83 2.75 17.17
N ARG A 147 -7.44 1.49 17.43
CA ARG A 147 -6.17 1.18 18.12
C ARG A 147 -4.96 1.47 17.26
N GLU A 148 -5.12 1.38 15.94
CA GLU A 148 -4.02 1.53 14.97
C GLU A 148 -3.89 2.95 14.41
N ASP A 149 -4.97 3.74 14.44
CA ASP A 149 -4.98 5.09 13.88
C ASP A 149 -6.03 5.98 14.56
N SER A 150 -5.77 7.27 14.62
CA SER A 150 -6.71 8.28 15.11
C SER A 150 -7.86 8.59 14.13
N ALA A 151 -7.79 8.11 12.89
CA ALA A 151 -8.82 8.27 11.88
C ALA A 151 -9.06 6.94 11.16
N ILE A 152 -10.34 6.61 10.98
CA ILE A 152 -10.77 5.38 10.32
C ILE A 152 -11.68 5.66 9.14
N LEU A 153 -11.79 4.68 8.24
CA LEU A 153 -12.69 4.69 7.10
C LEU A 153 -13.66 3.51 7.20
N ILE A 154 -14.94 3.78 6.97
CA ILE A 154 -15.97 2.75 6.74
C ILE A 154 -16.35 2.82 5.26
N GLU A 155 -16.22 1.72 4.53
CA GLU A 155 -16.46 1.64 3.09
C GLU A 155 -17.27 0.40 2.73
N PRO A 156 -18.06 0.42 1.63
CA PRO A 156 -18.68 -0.80 1.13
C PRO A 156 -17.59 -1.81 0.73
N PHE A 157 -17.83 -3.08 1.05
CA PHE A 157 -17.00 -4.15 0.52
C PHE A 157 -17.29 -4.35 -0.96
N ILE A 158 -16.27 -4.26 -1.79
CA ILE A 158 -16.37 -4.46 -3.23
C ILE A 158 -15.89 -5.87 -3.56
N LYS A 159 -16.81 -6.74 -3.97
CA LYS A 159 -16.46 -8.08 -4.42
C LYS A 159 -15.87 -8.02 -5.84
N GLY A 160 -14.73 -8.66 -6.04
CA GLY A 160 -14.08 -8.69 -7.35
C GLY A 160 -12.67 -9.27 -7.31
N LYS A 161 -12.01 -9.26 -8.46
CA LYS A 161 -10.60 -9.61 -8.57
C LYS A 161 -9.76 -8.37 -8.33
N GLU A 162 -8.73 -8.48 -7.52
CA GLU A 162 -7.80 -7.39 -7.22
C GLU A 162 -6.58 -7.47 -8.15
N TYR A 163 -6.24 -6.34 -8.77
CA TYR A 163 -5.05 -6.23 -9.60
C TYR A 163 -4.18 -5.08 -9.13
N ARG A 164 -2.87 -5.31 -9.14
CA ARG A 164 -1.87 -4.27 -8.91
C ARG A 164 -1.19 -3.92 -10.23
N PHE A 165 -1.28 -2.67 -10.62
CA PHE A 165 -0.59 -2.13 -11.78
C PHE A 165 0.75 -1.51 -11.34
N LEU A 166 1.83 -1.88 -12.01
CA LEU A 166 3.12 -1.22 -11.89
C LEU A 166 3.27 -0.26 -13.06
N VAL A 167 3.28 1.02 -12.76
CA VAL A 167 3.37 2.10 -13.76
C VAL A 167 4.75 2.76 -13.64
N MET A 168 5.38 3.01 -14.78
CA MET A 168 6.67 3.72 -14.86
C MET A 168 6.55 4.79 -15.97
N GLY A 169 6.63 6.07 -15.57
CA GLY A 169 6.27 7.15 -16.47
C GLY A 169 4.79 7.03 -16.88
N ASP A 170 4.52 7.00 -18.16
CA ASP A 170 3.16 6.91 -18.71
C ASP A 170 2.76 5.48 -19.13
N GLU A 171 3.59 4.48 -18.81
CA GLU A 171 3.39 3.10 -19.24
C GLU A 171 3.11 2.15 -18.08
N THR A 172 2.14 1.26 -18.28
CA THR A 172 1.93 0.11 -17.38
C THR A 172 2.88 -1.01 -17.79
N ILE A 173 3.92 -1.24 -17.00
CA ILE A 173 4.97 -2.23 -17.31
C ILE A 173 4.68 -3.62 -16.75
N ALA A 174 3.79 -3.74 -15.77
CA ALA A 174 3.34 -5.02 -15.25
C ALA A 174 1.95 -4.91 -14.61
N VAL A 175 1.21 -6.02 -14.65
CA VAL A 175 -0.06 -6.19 -13.95
C VAL A 175 -0.01 -7.50 -13.17
N LEU A 176 -0.31 -7.43 -11.87
CA LEU A 176 -0.29 -8.56 -10.96
C LEU A 176 -1.71 -8.82 -10.45
N HIS A 177 -2.21 -10.04 -10.63
CA HIS A 177 -3.42 -10.49 -9.95
C HIS A 177 -3.09 -10.83 -8.51
N ARG A 178 -3.73 -10.16 -7.55
CA ARG A 178 -3.57 -10.44 -6.12
C ARG A 178 -4.62 -11.44 -5.68
N VAL A 179 -4.15 -12.57 -5.16
CA VAL A 179 -4.98 -13.60 -4.57
C VAL A 179 -4.73 -13.58 -3.07
N ALA A 180 -5.79 -13.54 -2.27
CA ALA A 180 -5.65 -13.63 -0.82
C ALA A 180 -4.98 -14.94 -0.43
N ALA A 181 -4.14 -14.91 0.59
CA ALA A 181 -3.62 -16.13 1.18
C ALA A 181 -4.78 -16.91 1.83
N ASN A 182 -4.84 -18.21 1.57
CA ASN A 182 -5.80 -19.12 2.20
C ASN A 182 -5.26 -19.56 3.56
#